data_9a314e74850e0e5130c9aecd1df1b40f
#
_entry.id   9a314e74850e0e5130c9aecd1df1b40f
#
_cell.length_a   1.000
_cell.length_b   1.000
_cell.length_c   1.000
_cell.angle_alpha   90.00
_cell.angle_beta   90.00
_cell.angle_gamma   90.00
#
_symmetry.space_group_name_H-M   'P 1'
#
loop_
_entity.id
_entity.type
_entity.pdbx_description
1 polymer ?
#
loop_
_entity_poly.entity_id
_entity_poly.type
_entity_poly.pdbx_seq_one_letter_code
_entity_poly.pdbx_strand_id
1 'polypeptide(L)'
;MRVVIIWRDDADYSRSVTEWLGDFKHRTGREPESISPDSPEGESLCRLYDVVEYPTIIALDDDGKLLQMWRGTMFPRIDDVNYYLI
;
A
#
# COMPACT_ATOMS: atom_id res chain seq x y z
N MET A 1 -8.52 2.87 -11.13
CA MET A 1 -7.36 3.15 -10.26
C MET A 1 -7.10 1.98 -9.31
N ARG A 2 -5.89 1.90 -8.80
CA ARG A 2 -5.45 0.77 -8.00
C ARG A 2 -4.56 1.28 -6.86
N VAL A 3 -4.76 0.77 -5.63
CA VAL A 3 -3.90 1.10 -4.50
C VAL A 3 -3.31 -0.20 -3.96
N VAL A 4 -2.00 -0.22 -3.78
CA VAL A 4 -1.27 -1.39 -3.30
C VAL A 4 -0.43 -0.99 -2.09
N ILE A 5 -0.49 -1.78 -1.02
CA ILE A 5 0.43 -1.66 0.09
C ILE A 5 1.43 -2.81 0.03
N ILE A 6 2.71 -2.48 0.01
CA ILE A 6 3.80 -3.45 -0.10
C ILE A 6 4.44 -3.55 1.29
N TRP A 7 4.36 -4.72 1.90
CA TRP A 7 4.82 -4.93 3.27
C TRP A 7 5.06 -6.39 3.57
N ARG A 8 5.88 -6.65 4.60
CA ARG A 8 6.14 -8.01 5.11
C ARG A 8 5.34 -8.23 6.37
N ASP A 9 4.72 -9.38 6.47
CA ASP A 9 3.87 -9.73 7.62
C ASP A 9 4.67 -10.22 8.84
N ASP A 10 5.96 -10.47 8.67
CA ASP A 10 6.87 -10.91 9.75
C ASP A 10 7.80 -9.79 10.23
N ALA A 11 7.53 -8.56 9.88
CA ALA A 11 8.35 -7.40 10.27
C ALA A 11 7.83 -6.77 11.57
N ASP A 12 8.67 -5.95 12.19
CA ASP A 12 8.31 -5.26 13.43
C ASP A 12 7.21 -4.22 13.25
N TYR A 13 6.99 -3.71 12.03
CA TYR A 13 5.90 -2.78 11.71
C TYR A 13 4.58 -3.47 11.37
N SER A 14 4.55 -4.81 11.28
CA SER A 14 3.39 -5.56 10.75
C SER A 14 2.10 -5.29 11.51
N ARG A 15 2.20 -5.14 12.82
CA ARG A 15 1.03 -4.85 13.66
C ARG A 15 0.42 -3.50 13.30
N SER A 16 1.25 -2.50 13.08
CA SER A 16 0.78 -1.16 12.71
C SER A 16 0.08 -1.17 11.35
N VAL A 17 0.61 -1.94 10.40
CA VAL A 17 -0.03 -2.10 9.08
C VAL A 17 -1.38 -2.78 9.22
N THR A 18 -1.45 -3.87 9.98
CA THR A 18 -2.69 -4.61 10.19
C THR A 18 -3.76 -3.73 10.83
N GLU A 19 -3.39 -2.93 11.82
CA GLU A 19 -4.31 -2.00 12.46
C GLU A 19 -4.81 -0.94 11.49
N TRP A 20 -3.91 -0.34 10.71
CA TRP A 20 -4.28 0.67 9.73
C TRP A 20 -5.21 0.10 8.65
N LEU A 21 -4.91 -1.09 8.15
CA LEU A 21 -5.76 -1.76 7.16
C LEU A 21 -7.14 -2.10 7.73
N GLY A 22 -7.20 -2.53 8.98
CA GLY A 22 -8.47 -2.81 9.66
C GLY A 22 -9.33 -1.56 9.79
N ASP A 23 -8.73 -0.45 10.20
CA ASP A 23 -9.42 0.85 10.29
C ASP A 23 -9.90 1.32 8.91
N PHE A 24 -9.06 1.15 7.89
CA PHE A 24 -9.39 1.51 6.52
C PHE A 24 -10.64 0.76 6.05
N LYS A 25 -10.65 -0.56 6.22
CA LYS A 25 -11.78 -1.41 5.85
C LYS A 25 -13.04 -1.03 6.61
N HIS A 26 -12.91 -0.79 7.91
CA HIS A 26 -14.03 -0.44 8.76
C HIS A 26 -14.68 0.89 8.35
N ARG A 27 -13.85 1.87 8.02
CA ARG A 27 -14.32 3.24 7.71
C ARG A 27 -14.80 3.41 6.27
N THR A 28 -14.21 2.69 5.32
CA THR A 28 -14.50 2.89 3.89
C THR A 28 -15.24 1.73 3.24
N GLY A 29 -15.21 0.54 3.85
CA GLY A 29 -15.72 -0.68 3.24
C GLY A 29 -14.83 -1.20 2.13
N ARG A 30 -13.69 -0.57 1.88
CA ARG A 30 -12.73 -0.96 0.86
C ARG A 30 -11.39 -1.28 1.51
N GLU A 31 -10.49 -1.89 0.75
CA GLU A 31 -9.13 -2.11 1.23
C GLU A 31 -8.13 -2.08 0.09
N PRO A 32 -6.92 -1.55 0.32
CA PRO A 32 -5.84 -1.65 -0.65
C PRO A 32 -5.44 -3.12 -0.83
N GLU A 33 -4.85 -3.43 -1.99
CA GLU A 33 -4.26 -4.75 -2.19
C GLU A 33 -3.02 -4.88 -1.31
N SER A 34 -2.88 -6.02 -0.63
CA SER A 34 -1.70 -6.32 0.17
C SER A 34 -0.78 -7.25 -0.61
N ILE A 35 0.45 -6.84 -0.83
CA ILE A 35 1.41 -7.62 -1.61
C ILE A 35 2.73 -7.68 -0.85
N SER A 36 3.30 -8.89 -0.74
CA SER A 36 4.64 -9.06 -0.16
C SER A 36 5.70 -8.62 -1.16
N PRO A 37 6.74 -7.87 -0.73
CA PRO A 37 7.85 -7.52 -1.61
C PRO A 37 8.65 -8.74 -2.06
N ASP A 38 8.51 -9.86 -1.37
CA ASP A 38 9.22 -11.10 -1.68
C ASP A 38 8.46 -11.98 -2.68
N SER A 39 7.21 -11.65 -2.99
CA SER A 39 6.46 -12.34 -4.03
C SER A 39 6.92 -11.90 -5.42
N PRO A 40 6.71 -12.70 -6.47
CA PRO A 40 7.08 -12.29 -7.83
C PRO A 40 6.44 -10.98 -8.25
N GLU A 41 5.15 -10.80 -7.95
CA GLU A 41 4.45 -9.55 -8.26
C GLU A 41 5.00 -8.38 -7.46
N GLY A 42 5.24 -8.58 -6.16
CA GLY A 42 5.78 -7.54 -5.29
C GLY A 42 7.19 -7.12 -5.72
N GLU A 43 8.03 -8.08 -6.08
CA GLU A 43 9.36 -7.80 -6.57
C GLU A 43 9.32 -6.96 -7.86
N SER A 44 8.41 -7.31 -8.78
CA SER A 44 8.24 -6.55 -10.02
C SER A 44 7.76 -5.13 -9.76
N LEU A 45 6.81 -4.95 -8.85
CA LEU A 45 6.30 -3.63 -8.49
C LEU A 45 7.38 -2.78 -7.83
N CYS A 46 8.16 -3.35 -6.93
CA CYS A 46 9.24 -2.63 -6.26
C CYS A 46 10.29 -2.15 -7.26
N ARG A 47 10.61 -2.98 -8.24
CA ARG A 47 11.57 -2.63 -9.28
C ARG A 47 11.03 -1.55 -10.19
N LEU A 48 9.77 -1.68 -10.60
CA LEU A 48 9.12 -0.75 -11.54
C LEU A 48 8.96 0.65 -10.95
N TYR A 49 8.59 0.74 -9.67
CA TYR A 49 8.29 2.02 -9.02
C TYR A 49 9.36 2.46 -8.03
N ASP A 50 10.51 1.77 -8.01
CA ASP A 50 11.65 2.12 -7.17
C ASP A 50 11.29 2.13 -5.68
N VAL A 51 10.58 1.11 -5.23
CA VAL A 51 10.21 0.94 -3.82
C VAL A 51 11.37 0.26 -3.10
N VAL A 52 11.97 0.95 -2.14
CA VAL A 52 13.17 0.49 -1.43
C VAL A 52 12.98 0.40 0.08
N GLU A 53 11.85 0.82 0.60
CA GLU A 53 11.55 0.70 2.03
C GLU A 53 10.12 0.18 2.22
N TYR A 54 9.87 -0.38 3.40
CA TYR A 54 8.57 -0.98 3.72
C TYR A 54 8.10 -0.57 5.09
N PRO A 55 6.80 -0.38 5.31
CA PRO A 55 5.74 -0.51 4.29
C PRO A 55 5.75 0.68 3.34
N THR A 56 5.28 0.48 2.12
CA THR A 56 5.06 1.55 1.15
C THR A 56 3.71 1.34 0.48
N ILE A 57 2.97 2.43 0.34
CA ILE A 57 1.66 2.43 -0.33
C ILE A 57 1.82 3.16 -1.65
N ILE A 58 1.35 2.56 -2.74
CA ILE A 58 1.38 3.20 -4.06
C ILE A 58 -0.04 3.26 -4.62
N ALA A 59 -0.35 4.36 -5.28
CA ALA A 59 -1.60 4.55 -6.00
C ALA A 59 -1.29 4.67 -7.48
N LEU A 60 -1.96 3.85 -8.30
CA LEU A 60 -1.70 3.74 -9.73
C LEU A 60 -2.98 4.04 -10.50
N ASP A 61 -2.84 4.64 -11.70
CA ASP A 61 -3.97 4.76 -12.60
C ASP A 61 -4.19 3.44 -13.38
N ASP A 62 -5.17 3.45 -14.28
CA ASP A 62 -5.54 2.24 -15.02
C ASP A 62 -4.45 1.81 -16.01
N ASP A 63 -3.54 2.70 -16.36
CA ASP A 63 -2.42 2.42 -17.25
C ASP A 63 -1.15 2.05 -16.50
N GLY A 64 -1.20 1.99 -15.18
CA GLY A 64 -0.06 1.66 -14.35
C GLY A 64 0.84 2.85 -14.02
N LYS A 65 0.39 4.07 -14.31
CA LYS A 65 1.16 5.26 -13.96
C LYS A 65 1.06 5.53 -12.46
N LEU A 66 2.21 5.84 -11.84
CA LEU A 66 2.25 6.17 -10.42
C LEU A 66 1.62 7.54 -10.18
N LEU A 67 0.57 7.57 -9.36
CA LEU A 67 -0.14 8.80 -9.00
C LEU A 67 0.33 9.34 -7.66
N GLN A 68 0.64 8.47 -6.71
CA GLN A 68 1.06 8.85 -5.37
C GLN A 68 1.82 7.70 -4.71
N MET A 69 2.75 8.05 -3.81
CA MET A 69 3.48 7.08 -3.02
C MET A 69 3.65 7.60 -1.59
N TRP A 70 3.37 6.73 -0.61
CA TRP A 70 3.57 7.03 0.81
C TRP A 70 4.50 5.98 1.39
N ARG A 71 5.63 6.40 1.94
CA ARG A 71 6.68 5.51 2.46
C ARG A 71 6.70 5.51 3.98
N GLY A 72 7.00 4.34 4.55
CA GLY A 72 7.28 4.20 5.97
C GLY A 72 6.04 4.05 6.84
N THR A 73 6.25 4.14 8.15
CA THR A 73 5.21 3.86 9.15
C THR A 73 4.42 5.09 9.59
N MET A 74 4.70 6.25 9.04
CA MET A 74 3.86 7.42 9.21
C MET A 74 2.76 7.35 8.15
N PHE A 75 1.72 6.56 8.47
CA PHE A 75 0.67 6.26 7.50
C PHE A 75 -0.10 7.51 7.08
N PRO A 76 -0.51 7.59 5.81
CA PRO A 76 -1.36 8.68 5.35
C PRO A 76 -2.74 8.58 5.97
N ARG A 77 -3.49 9.67 5.88
CA ARG A 77 -4.89 9.66 6.30
C ARG A 77 -5.68 8.71 5.39
N ILE A 78 -6.62 7.99 5.99
CA ILE A 78 -7.46 7.04 5.27
C ILE A 78 -8.16 7.71 4.08
N ASP A 79 -8.69 8.92 4.28
CA ASP A 79 -9.38 9.66 3.22
C ASP A 79 -8.46 9.96 2.03
N ASP A 80 -7.19 10.25 2.28
CA ASP A 80 -6.23 10.56 1.22
C ASP A 80 -5.98 9.35 0.33
N VAL A 81 -5.94 8.17 0.92
CA VAL A 81 -5.74 6.92 0.17
C VAL A 81 -7.05 6.48 -0.51
N ASN A 82 -8.17 6.61 0.19
CA ASN A 82 -9.47 6.21 -0.34
C ASN A 82 -9.86 7.00 -1.58
N TYR A 83 -9.37 8.22 -1.70
CA TYR A 83 -9.55 9.03 -2.90
C TYR A 83 -9.18 8.28 -4.18
N TYR A 84 -8.13 7.44 -4.12
CA TYR A 84 -7.64 6.68 -5.26
C TYR A 84 -8.37 5.34 -5.46
N LEU A 85 -9.34 5.02 -4.60
CA LEU A 85 -10.11 3.77 -4.67
C LEU A 85 -11.57 3.99 -5.09
N ILE A 86 -12.01 5.22 -5.19
CA ILE A 86 -13.37 5.54 -5.64
C ILE A 86 -13.44 5.74 -7.15
#